data_1673753c64b91f3586432102a46de654
#
_entry.id   1673753c64b91f3586432102a46de654
#
_cell.length_a   1.000
_cell.length_b   1.000
_cell.length_c   1.000
_cell.angle_alpha   90.00
_cell.angle_beta   90.00
_cell.angle_gamma   90.00
#
_symmetry.space_group_name_H-M   'P 1'
#
loop_
_entity.id
_entity.type
_entity.pdbx_description
1 polymer ?
#
loop_
_entity_poly.entity_id
_entity_poly.type
_entity_poly.pdbx_seq_one_letter_code
_entity_poly.pdbx_strand_id
1 'polypeptide(L)'
;VIEYRPFYIVGDVAQPGAYPARPGLSVAQAAALAGGSGPALDPAAQDSRTVLSDTEGLRGVLLELVRFNARRARLQAELDKVPSADEIIFPGNLYHPDGAEALTALLAEEKDVFEARAQAFQLQASTLTDLQVLLRTEIGNLQARLEGQGEQVRLAREALDNVATLAERGLAANAPLANAQRQLIETEGRELDMQSGLYRAQQQEKEATRDMI
;
A
#
# COMPACT_ATOMS: atom_id res chain seq x y z
N VAL A 1 -6.74 34.71 78.55
CA VAL A 1 -6.91 34.12 77.21
C VAL A 1 -8.30 33.51 77.19
N ILE A 2 -9.23 33.99 76.34
CA ILE A 2 -10.56 33.40 76.17
C ILE A 2 -10.44 32.30 75.19
N GLU A 3 -10.47 31.04 75.62
CA GLU A 3 -10.53 29.88 74.76
C GLU A 3 -11.98 29.66 74.33
N TYR A 4 -12.21 29.69 73.01
CA TYR A 4 -13.50 29.34 72.41
C TYR A 4 -13.58 27.81 72.16
N ARG A 5 -14.75 27.23 72.42
CA ARG A 5 -15.00 25.83 72.15
C ARG A 5 -14.88 25.54 70.65
N PRO A 6 -14.26 24.47 70.24
CA PRO A 6 -14.17 24.10 68.80
C PRO A 6 -15.58 23.85 68.24
N PHE A 7 -15.78 24.17 66.96
CA PHE A 7 -16.98 23.80 66.19
C PHE A 7 -16.66 22.66 65.27
N TYR A 8 -17.68 21.94 64.93
CA TYR A 8 -17.52 20.75 64.04
C TYR A 8 -18.12 21.04 62.65
N ILE A 9 -17.38 20.69 61.62
CA ILE A 9 -17.86 20.72 60.24
C ILE A 9 -18.03 19.29 59.83
N VAL A 10 -19.26 18.94 59.44
CA VAL A 10 -19.64 17.63 58.96
C VAL A 10 -20.47 17.78 57.69
N GLY A 11 -20.44 16.81 56.83
CA GLY A 11 -21.15 16.81 55.57
C GLY A 11 -20.15 16.87 54.39
N ASP A 12 -20.60 17.45 53.30
CA ASP A 12 -19.89 17.45 52.02
C ASP A 12 -18.78 18.51 51.92
N VAL A 13 -17.69 18.28 52.67
CA VAL A 13 -16.49 19.14 52.73
C VAL A 13 -15.24 18.28 52.60
N ALA A 14 -14.18 18.86 52.04
CA ALA A 14 -12.95 18.10 51.78
C ALA A 14 -12.27 17.53 53.06
N GLN A 15 -12.42 18.24 54.19
CA GLN A 15 -11.85 17.84 55.47
C GLN A 15 -12.88 17.99 56.60
N PRO A 16 -13.79 17.04 56.84
CA PRO A 16 -14.67 17.05 57.97
C PRO A 16 -13.89 16.90 59.27
N GLY A 17 -14.24 17.66 60.29
CA GLY A 17 -13.53 17.62 61.58
C GLY A 17 -13.86 18.75 62.51
N ALA A 18 -13.11 18.84 63.64
CA ALA A 18 -13.22 19.90 64.65
C ALA A 18 -12.28 21.06 64.31
N TYR A 19 -12.83 22.29 64.33
CA TYR A 19 -12.07 23.50 63.99
C TYR A 19 -12.11 24.51 65.16
N PRO A 20 -11.01 25.25 65.44
CA PRO A 20 -10.99 26.22 66.50
C PRO A 20 -11.88 27.42 66.15
N ALA A 21 -12.78 27.76 67.03
CA ALA A 21 -13.64 28.95 66.88
C ALA A 21 -12.85 30.26 67.07
N ARG A 22 -13.10 31.21 66.15
CA ARG A 22 -12.51 32.56 66.20
C ARG A 22 -13.66 33.59 66.18
N PRO A 23 -13.52 34.69 66.95
CA PRO A 23 -14.53 35.75 66.90
C PRO A 23 -14.69 36.29 65.47
N GLY A 24 -15.94 36.38 65.01
CA GLY A 24 -16.26 36.91 63.69
C GLY A 24 -16.15 35.92 62.53
N LEU A 25 -15.89 34.62 62.80
CA LEU A 25 -15.86 33.61 61.79
C LEU A 25 -17.25 33.32 61.19
N SER A 26 -17.47 33.58 59.95
CA SER A 26 -18.72 33.28 59.26
C SER A 26 -18.78 31.78 58.83
N VAL A 27 -20.00 31.28 58.57
CA VAL A 27 -20.23 29.91 58.12
C VAL A 27 -19.50 29.63 56.76
N ALA A 28 -19.48 30.62 55.86
CA ALA A 28 -18.78 30.53 54.61
C ALA A 28 -17.25 30.40 54.78
N GLN A 29 -16.68 31.17 55.73
CA GLN A 29 -15.28 31.09 56.10
C GLN A 29 -14.94 29.76 56.78
N ALA A 30 -15.83 29.25 57.62
CA ALA A 30 -15.70 27.95 58.24
C ALA A 30 -15.72 26.82 57.22
N ALA A 31 -16.62 26.85 56.25
CA ALA A 31 -16.66 25.93 55.14
C ALA A 31 -15.39 25.99 54.27
N ALA A 32 -14.87 27.21 54.02
CA ALA A 32 -13.61 27.39 53.31
C ALA A 32 -12.39 26.80 54.06
N LEU A 33 -12.37 26.88 55.40
CA LEU A 33 -11.35 26.26 56.25
C LEU A 33 -11.37 24.72 56.16
N ALA A 34 -12.55 24.14 55.93
CA ALA A 34 -12.73 22.70 55.73
C ALA A 34 -12.46 22.26 54.25
N GLY A 35 -11.87 23.16 53.46
CA GLY A 35 -11.55 22.89 52.05
C GLY A 35 -12.65 23.31 51.08
N GLY A 36 -13.60 24.12 51.58
CA GLY A 36 -14.76 24.54 50.78
C GLY A 36 -15.84 23.45 50.70
N SER A 37 -17.09 23.88 50.39
CA SER A 37 -18.01 22.98 49.69
C SER A 37 -17.49 22.87 48.24
N GLY A 38 -16.47 22.07 48.05
CA GLY A 38 -16.16 21.65 46.71
C GLY A 38 -17.38 20.91 46.15
N PRO A 39 -17.56 20.79 44.84
CA PRO A 39 -18.41 19.71 44.40
C PRO A 39 -17.76 18.47 45.03
N ALA A 40 -18.41 17.96 46.09
CA ALA A 40 -18.23 16.59 46.42
C ALA A 40 -18.31 15.93 45.05
N LEU A 41 -17.25 15.28 44.64
CA LEU A 41 -17.34 14.40 43.52
C LEU A 41 -18.44 13.45 43.92
N ASP A 42 -19.69 13.81 43.53
CA ASP A 42 -20.84 12.98 43.81
C ASP A 42 -20.45 11.59 43.32
N PRO A 43 -20.29 10.61 44.21
CA PRO A 43 -19.88 9.26 43.80
C PRO A 43 -20.76 8.77 42.64
N ALA A 44 -22.05 9.14 42.67
CA ALA A 44 -22.99 8.83 41.60
C ALA A 44 -22.66 9.59 40.27
N ALA A 45 -22.13 10.83 40.34
CA ALA A 45 -21.70 11.57 39.17
C ALA A 45 -20.35 11.02 38.63
N GLN A 46 -19.49 10.56 39.51
CA GLN A 46 -18.21 9.92 39.14
C GLN A 46 -18.44 8.53 38.54
N ASP A 47 -19.32 7.73 39.15
CA ASP A 47 -19.76 6.45 38.60
C ASP A 47 -20.43 6.61 37.24
N SER A 48 -21.28 7.63 37.08
CA SER A 48 -21.93 7.93 35.80
C SER A 48 -20.92 8.33 34.71
N ARG A 49 -19.86 9.09 35.03
CA ARG A 49 -18.80 9.43 34.08
C ARG A 49 -17.97 8.20 33.69
N THR A 50 -17.66 7.36 34.66
CA THR A 50 -16.92 6.10 34.41
C THR A 50 -17.75 5.17 33.54
N VAL A 51 -19.03 4.97 33.82
CA VAL A 51 -19.95 4.15 33.01
C VAL A 51 -20.07 4.70 31.58
N LEU A 52 -20.18 6.03 31.40
CA LEU A 52 -20.22 6.66 30.07
C LEU A 52 -18.90 6.40 29.30
N SER A 53 -17.76 6.61 29.96
CA SER A 53 -16.44 6.33 29.37
C SER A 53 -16.28 4.87 28.97
N ASP A 54 -16.71 3.93 29.81
CA ASP A 54 -16.61 2.50 29.55
C ASP A 54 -17.57 2.06 28.43
N THR A 55 -18.76 2.65 28.35
CA THR A 55 -19.72 2.37 27.26
C THR A 55 -19.23 2.90 25.92
N GLU A 56 -18.61 4.08 25.88
CA GLU A 56 -17.99 4.62 24.67
C GLU A 56 -16.77 3.78 24.25
N GLY A 57 -15.94 3.37 25.21
CA GLY A 57 -14.82 2.47 24.97
C GLY A 57 -15.27 1.13 24.38
N LEU A 58 -16.31 0.53 24.96
CA LEU A 58 -16.91 -0.72 24.46
C LEU A 58 -17.45 -0.55 23.03
N ARG A 59 -18.16 0.57 22.77
CA ARG A 59 -18.67 0.87 21.44
C ARG A 59 -17.54 0.97 20.42
N GLY A 60 -16.42 1.63 20.77
CA GLY A 60 -15.24 1.71 19.91
C GLY A 60 -14.68 0.34 19.56
N VAL A 61 -14.51 -0.53 20.55
CA VAL A 61 -14.02 -1.91 20.34
C VAL A 61 -14.98 -2.72 19.48
N LEU A 62 -16.29 -2.60 19.66
CA LEU A 62 -17.29 -3.28 18.84
C LEU A 62 -17.25 -2.80 17.38
N LEU A 63 -17.06 -1.50 17.15
CA LEU A 63 -16.90 -0.93 15.81
C LEU A 63 -15.64 -1.48 15.12
N GLU A 64 -14.54 -1.55 15.82
CA GLU A 64 -13.32 -2.15 15.27
C GLU A 64 -13.52 -3.64 14.95
N LEU A 65 -14.14 -4.39 15.85
CA LEU A 65 -14.38 -5.81 15.69
C LEU A 65 -15.24 -6.11 14.44
N VAL A 66 -16.32 -5.37 14.24
CA VAL A 66 -17.19 -5.55 13.05
C VAL A 66 -16.44 -5.20 11.77
N ARG A 67 -15.67 -4.12 11.75
CA ARG A 67 -14.84 -3.74 10.61
C ARG A 67 -13.79 -4.80 10.28
N PHE A 68 -13.08 -5.30 11.29
CA PHE A 68 -12.10 -6.36 11.08
C PHE A 68 -12.72 -7.64 10.53
N ASN A 69 -13.87 -8.05 11.03
CA ASN A 69 -14.55 -9.25 10.55
C ASN A 69 -15.08 -9.07 9.11
N ALA A 70 -15.65 -7.92 8.78
CA ALA A 70 -16.10 -7.62 7.43
C ALA A 70 -14.92 -7.59 6.44
N ARG A 71 -13.84 -6.88 6.80
CA ARG A 71 -12.61 -6.84 6.01
C ARG A 71 -11.97 -8.21 5.84
N ARG A 72 -11.96 -9.03 6.91
CA ARG A 72 -11.43 -10.40 6.84
C ARG A 72 -12.23 -11.24 5.85
N ALA A 73 -13.56 -11.15 5.85
CA ALA A 73 -14.41 -11.86 4.91
C ALA A 73 -14.13 -11.44 3.46
N ARG A 74 -13.98 -10.14 3.20
CA ARG A 74 -13.59 -9.63 1.88
C ARG A 74 -12.22 -10.16 1.44
N LEU A 75 -11.20 -10.07 2.30
CA LEU A 75 -9.85 -10.55 1.97
C LEU A 75 -9.83 -12.07 1.74
N GLN A 76 -10.64 -12.83 2.47
CA GLN A 76 -10.79 -14.26 2.23
C GLN A 76 -11.42 -14.52 0.86
N ALA A 77 -12.45 -13.78 0.48
CA ALA A 77 -13.07 -13.87 -0.84
C ALA A 77 -12.09 -13.49 -1.98
N GLU A 78 -11.23 -12.47 -1.78
CA GLU A 78 -10.16 -12.13 -2.71
C GLU A 78 -9.16 -13.30 -2.90
N LEU A 79 -8.76 -13.97 -1.79
CA LEU A 79 -7.85 -15.13 -1.83
C LEU A 79 -8.50 -16.33 -2.52
N ASP A 80 -9.79 -16.56 -2.24
CA ASP A 80 -10.56 -17.67 -2.82
C ASP A 80 -10.97 -17.38 -4.27
N LYS A 81 -10.60 -16.17 -4.80
CA LYS A 81 -10.92 -15.71 -6.16
C LYS A 81 -12.42 -15.79 -6.47
N VAL A 82 -13.22 -15.37 -5.51
CA VAL A 82 -14.68 -15.29 -5.68
C VAL A 82 -15.00 -14.35 -6.84
N PRO A 83 -15.90 -14.72 -7.77
CA PRO A 83 -16.11 -13.97 -9.02
C PRO A 83 -16.88 -12.65 -8.83
N SER A 84 -17.65 -12.53 -7.75
CA SER A 84 -18.54 -11.39 -7.51
C SER A 84 -18.56 -10.99 -6.04
N ALA A 85 -18.70 -9.68 -5.77
CA ALA A 85 -18.89 -9.16 -4.42
C ALA A 85 -20.14 -9.71 -3.71
N ASP A 86 -21.14 -10.16 -4.47
CA ASP A 86 -22.36 -10.75 -3.89
C ASP A 86 -22.14 -12.17 -3.31
N GLU A 87 -21.06 -12.82 -3.72
CA GLU A 87 -20.68 -14.14 -3.20
C GLU A 87 -19.78 -14.06 -1.97
N ILE A 88 -19.47 -12.87 -1.46
CA ILE A 88 -18.73 -12.69 -0.23
C ILE A 88 -19.57 -13.22 0.95
N ILE A 89 -19.06 -14.20 1.66
CA ILE A 89 -19.71 -14.78 2.83
C ILE A 89 -19.29 -14.00 4.07
N PHE A 90 -20.14 -13.08 4.51
CA PHE A 90 -19.94 -12.38 5.78
C PHE A 90 -20.43 -13.24 6.95
N PRO A 91 -19.75 -13.20 8.12
CA PRO A 91 -20.23 -13.91 9.30
C PRO A 91 -21.62 -13.45 9.73
N GLY A 92 -22.53 -14.39 9.97
CA GLY A 92 -23.93 -14.08 10.33
C GLY A 92 -24.12 -13.48 11.73
N ASN A 93 -23.07 -13.44 12.55
CA ASN A 93 -23.08 -12.89 13.90
C ASN A 93 -22.47 -11.48 13.99
N LEU A 94 -22.36 -10.76 12.87
CA LEU A 94 -21.88 -9.40 12.88
C LEU A 94 -22.88 -8.47 13.57
N TYR A 95 -22.37 -7.67 14.48
CA TYR A 95 -23.15 -6.68 15.23
C TYR A 95 -22.51 -5.30 15.09
N HIS A 96 -23.30 -4.32 14.66
CA HIS A 96 -22.89 -2.93 14.61
C HIS A 96 -23.56 -2.14 15.74
N PRO A 97 -22.85 -1.38 16.58
CA PRO A 97 -23.44 -0.68 17.72
C PRO A 97 -24.44 0.41 17.30
N ASP A 98 -24.39 0.89 16.06
CA ASP A 98 -25.32 1.88 15.50
C ASP A 98 -26.50 1.25 14.75
N GLY A 99 -26.65 -0.05 14.83
CA GLY A 99 -27.82 -0.79 14.31
C GLY A 99 -27.58 -1.44 12.93
N ALA A 100 -28.66 -2.05 12.43
CA ALA A 100 -28.62 -2.86 11.22
C ALA A 100 -28.35 -2.04 9.92
N GLU A 101 -28.82 -0.81 9.86
CA GLU A 101 -28.58 0.07 8.71
C GLU A 101 -27.10 0.40 8.57
N ALA A 102 -26.42 0.75 9.66
CA ALA A 102 -25.00 1.01 9.67
C ALA A 102 -24.17 -0.25 9.34
N LEU A 103 -24.63 -1.44 9.78
CA LEU A 103 -24.02 -2.70 9.37
C LEU A 103 -24.15 -2.91 7.86
N THR A 104 -25.34 -2.72 7.31
CA THR A 104 -25.57 -2.87 5.87
C THR A 104 -24.69 -1.93 5.05
N ALA A 105 -24.57 -0.66 5.48
CA ALA A 105 -23.70 0.31 4.83
C ALA A 105 -22.22 -0.12 4.87
N LEU A 106 -21.73 -0.60 6.02
CA LEU A 106 -20.38 -1.12 6.17
C LEU A 106 -20.10 -2.32 5.25
N LEU A 107 -21.05 -3.25 5.15
CA LEU A 107 -20.89 -4.41 4.28
C LEU A 107 -20.94 -4.03 2.78
N ALA A 108 -21.75 -3.04 2.42
CA ALA A 108 -21.77 -2.48 1.07
C ALA A 108 -20.43 -1.82 0.71
N GLU A 109 -19.86 -1.02 1.63
CA GLU A 109 -18.54 -0.42 1.45
C GLU A 109 -17.44 -1.48 1.20
N GLU A 110 -17.44 -2.58 1.94
CA GLU A 110 -16.47 -3.68 1.73
C GLU A 110 -16.70 -4.39 0.38
N LYS A 111 -17.93 -4.50 -0.10
CA LYS A 111 -18.25 -5.01 -1.44
C LYS A 111 -17.72 -4.08 -2.53
N ASP A 112 -17.94 -2.77 -2.39
CA ASP A 112 -17.45 -1.77 -3.33
C ASP A 112 -15.91 -1.80 -3.42
N VAL A 113 -15.24 -1.93 -2.28
CA VAL A 113 -13.78 -2.09 -2.23
C VAL A 113 -13.32 -3.37 -2.93
N PHE A 114 -14.04 -4.48 -2.75
CA PHE A 114 -13.74 -5.73 -3.46
C PHE A 114 -13.82 -5.55 -4.97
N GLU A 115 -14.91 -4.96 -5.47
CA GLU A 115 -15.12 -4.75 -6.92
C GLU A 115 -14.08 -3.80 -7.51
N ALA A 116 -13.78 -2.69 -6.81
CA ALA A 116 -12.77 -1.75 -7.26
C ALA A 116 -11.38 -2.41 -7.36
N ARG A 117 -11.03 -3.25 -6.39
CA ARG A 117 -9.76 -4.01 -6.41
C ARG A 117 -9.72 -5.06 -7.49
N ALA A 118 -10.83 -5.79 -7.70
CA ALA A 118 -10.93 -6.78 -8.77
C ALA A 118 -10.77 -6.13 -10.15
N GLN A 119 -11.42 -4.98 -10.38
CA GLN A 119 -11.28 -4.21 -11.62
C GLN A 119 -9.84 -3.69 -11.81
N ALA A 120 -9.22 -3.15 -10.76
CA ALA A 120 -7.84 -2.67 -10.81
C ALA A 120 -6.87 -3.81 -11.15
N PHE A 121 -7.05 -4.98 -10.55
CA PHE A 121 -6.24 -6.16 -10.82
C PHE A 121 -6.42 -6.65 -12.27
N GLN A 122 -7.66 -6.70 -12.77
CA GLN A 122 -7.92 -7.09 -14.17
C GLN A 122 -7.29 -6.11 -15.15
N LEU A 123 -7.38 -4.81 -14.90
CA LEU A 123 -6.74 -3.80 -15.74
C LEU A 123 -5.22 -3.94 -15.75
N GLN A 124 -4.62 -4.16 -14.57
CA GLN A 124 -3.18 -4.39 -14.46
C GLN A 124 -2.75 -5.66 -15.21
N ALA A 125 -3.47 -6.76 -15.05
CA ALA A 125 -3.20 -8.02 -15.73
C ALA A 125 -3.32 -7.89 -17.26
N SER A 126 -4.36 -7.19 -17.77
CA SER A 126 -4.50 -6.94 -19.20
C SER A 126 -3.37 -6.07 -19.74
N THR A 127 -2.99 -5.00 -19.03
CA THR A 127 -1.89 -4.11 -19.42
C THR A 127 -0.56 -4.86 -19.51
N LEU A 128 -0.27 -5.74 -18.55
CA LEU A 128 0.94 -6.56 -18.59
C LEU A 128 0.91 -7.59 -19.74
N THR A 129 -0.28 -8.15 -20.03
CA THR A 129 -0.46 -9.05 -21.17
C THR A 129 -0.21 -8.33 -22.49
N ASP A 130 -0.76 -7.13 -22.66
CA ASP A 130 -0.55 -6.31 -23.86
C ASP A 130 0.93 -5.93 -24.03
N LEU A 131 1.60 -5.57 -22.93
CA LEU A 131 3.04 -5.31 -22.93
C LEU A 131 3.85 -6.52 -23.37
N GLN A 132 3.51 -7.72 -22.88
CA GLN A 132 4.18 -8.95 -23.33
C GLN A 132 3.99 -9.22 -24.81
N VAL A 133 2.77 -9.02 -25.34
CA VAL A 133 2.51 -9.18 -26.78
C VAL A 133 3.35 -8.21 -27.60
N LEU A 134 3.41 -6.95 -27.16
CA LEU A 134 4.23 -5.92 -27.81
C LEU A 134 5.72 -6.29 -27.81
N LEU A 135 6.26 -6.68 -26.67
CA LEU A 135 7.68 -7.07 -26.53
C LEU A 135 8.02 -8.31 -27.35
N ARG A 136 7.15 -9.32 -27.41
CA ARG A 136 7.33 -10.50 -28.26
C ARG A 136 7.35 -10.15 -29.74
N THR A 137 6.49 -9.22 -30.15
CA THR A 137 6.46 -8.71 -31.52
C THR A 137 7.75 -7.96 -31.85
N GLU A 138 8.24 -7.12 -30.94
CA GLU A 138 9.52 -6.42 -31.09
C GLU A 138 10.70 -7.38 -31.18
N ILE A 139 10.76 -8.39 -30.29
CA ILE A 139 11.78 -9.46 -30.34
C ILE A 139 11.76 -10.16 -31.68
N GLY A 140 10.59 -10.55 -32.21
CA GLY A 140 10.46 -11.17 -33.51
C GLY A 140 10.98 -10.30 -34.65
N ASN A 141 10.65 -9.00 -34.62
CA ASN A 141 11.15 -8.03 -35.59
C ASN A 141 12.68 -7.85 -35.52
N LEU A 142 13.23 -7.78 -34.31
CA LEU A 142 14.67 -7.66 -34.10
C LEU A 142 15.41 -8.91 -34.55
N GLN A 143 14.85 -10.12 -34.33
CA GLN A 143 15.41 -11.37 -34.79
C GLN A 143 15.44 -11.43 -36.33
N ALA A 144 14.35 -11.07 -37.01
CA ALA A 144 14.32 -11.05 -38.48
C ALA A 144 15.32 -10.03 -39.06
N ARG A 145 15.47 -8.86 -38.42
CA ARG A 145 16.46 -7.85 -38.82
C ARG A 145 17.89 -8.34 -38.60
N LEU A 146 18.15 -9.03 -37.48
CA LEU A 146 19.46 -9.61 -37.16
C LEU A 146 19.85 -10.69 -38.18
N GLU A 147 18.90 -11.54 -38.59
CA GLU A 147 19.12 -12.54 -39.63
C GLU A 147 19.50 -11.89 -40.97
N GLY A 148 18.76 -10.85 -41.39
CA GLY A 148 19.09 -10.08 -42.59
C GLY A 148 20.44 -9.37 -42.51
N GLN A 149 20.83 -8.86 -41.33
CA GLN A 149 22.15 -8.28 -41.11
C GLN A 149 23.26 -9.31 -41.16
N GLY A 150 23.04 -10.51 -40.58
CA GLY A 150 24.00 -11.63 -40.68
C GLY A 150 24.31 -12.02 -42.14
N GLU A 151 23.30 -11.99 -43.02
CA GLU A 151 23.52 -12.21 -44.44
C GLU A 151 24.37 -11.10 -45.08
N GLN A 152 24.18 -9.84 -44.68
CA GLN A 152 25.04 -8.74 -45.14
C GLN A 152 26.49 -8.90 -44.69
N VAL A 153 26.71 -9.35 -43.42
CA VAL A 153 28.04 -9.67 -42.90
C VAL A 153 28.67 -10.80 -43.72
N ARG A 154 27.92 -11.87 -44.03
CA ARG A 154 28.40 -12.97 -44.86
C ARG A 154 28.86 -12.51 -46.24
N LEU A 155 28.05 -11.68 -46.91
CA LEU A 155 28.39 -11.12 -48.21
C LEU A 155 29.60 -10.18 -48.15
N ALA A 156 29.72 -9.36 -47.09
CA ALA A 156 30.90 -8.51 -46.90
C ALA A 156 32.18 -9.33 -46.67
N ARG A 157 32.12 -10.45 -45.95
CA ARG A 157 33.24 -11.39 -45.80
C ARG A 157 33.66 -12.01 -47.15
N GLU A 158 32.71 -12.52 -47.90
CA GLU A 158 33.01 -13.06 -49.23
C GLU A 158 33.64 -12.02 -50.16
N ALA A 159 33.14 -10.77 -50.12
CA ALA A 159 33.74 -9.69 -50.89
C ALA A 159 35.19 -9.39 -50.47
N LEU A 160 35.45 -9.38 -49.16
CA LEU A 160 36.80 -9.20 -48.63
C LEU A 160 37.73 -10.35 -49.05
N ASP A 161 37.30 -11.61 -48.93
CA ASP A 161 38.09 -12.78 -49.29
C ASP A 161 38.45 -12.79 -50.79
N ASN A 162 37.50 -12.42 -51.65
CA ASN A 162 37.73 -12.29 -53.06
C ASN A 162 38.79 -11.21 -53.40
N VAL A 163 38.68 -10.03 -52.78
CA VAL A 163 39.63 -8.93 -52.97
C VAL A 163 41.01 -9.30 -52.40
N ALA A 164 41.05 -9.94 -51.22
CA ALA A 164 42.29 -10.41 -50.60
C ALA A 164 43.03 -11.41 -51.50
N THR A 165 42.33 -12.39 -52.06
CA THR A 165 42.89 -13.35 -52.99
C THR A 165 43.46 -12.71 -54.27
N LEU A 166 42.78 -11.70 -54.80
CA LEU A 166 43.29 -10.93 -55.95
C LEU A 166 44.52 -10.08 -55.60
N ALA A 167 44.55 -9.51 -54.42
CA ALA A 167 45.69 -8.69 -53.92
C ALA A 167 46.92 -9.60 -53.69
N GLU A 168 46.78 -10.79 -53.13
CA GLU A 168 47.86 -11.80 -52.99
C GLU A 168 48.47 -12.18 -54.33
N ARG A 169 47.66 -12.24 -55.38
CA ARG A 169 48.11 -12.51 -56.73
C ARG A 169 48.71 -11.31 -57.49
N GLY A 170 48.77 -10.13 -56.80
CA GLY A 170 49.27 -8.92 -57.37
C GLY A 170 48.31 -8.26 -58.37
N LEU A 171 47.05 -8.72 -58.45
CA LEU A 171 46.04 -8.25 -59.41
C LEU A 171 45.09 -7.18 -58.83
N ALA A 172 45.17 -6.87 -57.55
CA ALA A 172 44.38 -5.77 -56.92
C ALA A 172 45.26 -4.77 -56.19
N ALA A 173 44.84 -3.50 -56.23
CA ALA A 173 45.48 -2.43 -55.46
C ALA A 173 45.12 -2.52 -53.98
N ASN A 174 45.90 -1.87 -53.08
CA ASN A 174 45.64 -1.88 -51.64
C ASN A 174 44.36 -1.11 -51.23
N ALA A 175 43.89 -0.15 -52.04
CA ALA A 175 42.71 0.64 -51.72
C ALA A 175 41.39 -0.17 -51.72
N PRO A 176 41.09 -1.06 -52.69
CA PRO A 176 39.94 -1.94 -52.63
C PRO A 176 39.93 -2.87 -51.40
N LEU A 177 41.09 -3.42 -51.01
CA LEU A 177 41.23 -4.26 -49.83
C LEU A 177 40.87 -3.53 -48.54
N ALA A 178 41.42 -2.31 -48.37
CA ALA A 178 41.10 -1.48 -47.20
C ALA A 178 39.63 -1.05 -47.16
N ASN A 179 38.98 -0.86 -48.32
CA ASN A 179 37.56 -0.55 -48.40
C ASN A 179 36.70 -1.77 -47.98
N ALA A 180 37.00 -2.94 -48.47
CA ALA A 180 36.29 -4.18 -48.12
C ALA A 180 36.43 -4.51 -46.62
N GLN A 181 37.64 -4.31 -46.05
CA GLN A 181 37.85 -4.42 -44.59
C GLN A 181 36.99 -3.45 -43.77
N ARG A 182 36.94 -2.18 -44.15
CA ARG A 182 36.09 -1.18 -43.45
C ARG A 182 34.63 -1.54 -43.55
N GLN A 183 34.15 -1.99 -44.71
CA GLN A 183 32.78 -2.39 -44.92
C GLN A 183 32.41 -3.59 -44.04
N LEU A 184 33.29 -4.59 -43.92
CA LEU A 184 33.08 -5.72 -43.02
C LEU A 184 32.97 -5.25 -41.56
N ILE A 185 33.91 -4.45 -41.07
CA ILE A 185 33.89 -3.88 -39.69
C ILE A 185 32.59 -3.12 -39.43
N GLU A 186 32.12 -2.33 -40.39
CA GLU A 186 30.90 -1.54 -40.26
C GLU A 186 29.63 -2.42 -40.19
N THR A 187 29.58 -3.48 -41.03
CA THR A 187 28.44 -4.41 -41.02
C THR A 187 28.43 -5.28 -39.77
N GLU A 188 29.59 -5.77 -39.31
CA GLU A 188 29.72 -6.49 -38.02
C GLU A 188 29.38 -5.60 -36.84
N GLY A 189 29.76 -4.32 -36.83
CA GLY A 189 29.35 -3.34 -35.78
C GLY A 189 27.83 -3.20 -35.70
N ARG A 190 27.15 -3.07 -36.84
CA ARG A 190 25.68 -3.02 -36.89
C ARG A 190 25.01 -4.30 -36.37
N GLU A 191 25.58 -5.47 -36.67
CA GLU A 191 25.10 -6.77 -36.17
C GLU A 191 25.16 -6.81 -34.65
N LEU A 192 26.27 -6.42 -34.03
CA LEU A 192 26.45 -6.33 -32.57
C LEU A 192 25.47 -5.34 -31.91
N ASP A 193 25.23 -4.20 -32.55
CA ASP A 193 24.25 -3.21 -32.04
C ASP A 193 22.83 -3.81 -32.03
N MET A 194 22.44 -4.50 -33.12
CA MET A 194 21.14 -5.17 -33.21
C MET A 194 21.03 -6.31 -32.20
N GLN A 195 22.08 -7.09 -31.99
CA GLN A 195 22.14 -8.17 -30.99
C GLN A 195 21.96 -7.60 -29.56
N SER A 196 22.62 -6.48 -29.29
CA SER A 196 22.47 -5.78 -27.99
C SER A 196 21.04 -5.25 -27.78
N GLY A 197 20.38 -4.79 -28.85
CA GLY A 197 18.97 -4.42 -28.83
C GLY A 197 18.06 -5.61 -28.53
N LEU A 198 18.29 -6.73 -29.17
CA LEU A 198 17.54 -7.97 -28.93
C LEU A 198 17.65 -8.46 -27.48
N TYR A 199 18.87 -8.47 -26.92
CA TYR A 199 19.06 -8.85 -25.52
C TYR A 199 18.30 -7.93 -24.54
N ARG A 200 18.27 -6.62 -24.80
CA ARG A 200 17.50 -5.67 -23.98
C ARG A 200 16.00 -5.94 -24.03
N ALA A 201 15.45 -6.17 -25.23
CA ALA A 201 14.03 -6.49 -25.40
C ALA A 201 13.67 -7.83 -24.71
N GLN A 202 14.53 -8.84 -24.80
CA GLN A 202 14.35 -10.12 -24.10
C GLN A 202 14.40 -9.97 -22.57
N GLN A 203 15.25 -9.08 -22.06
CA GLN A 203 15.30 -8.79 -20.63
C GLN A 203 14.01 -8.13 -20.16
N GLN A 204 13.52 -7.13 -20.90
CA GLN A 204 12.25 -6.45 -20.60
C GLN A 204 11.05 -7.42 -20.63
N GLU A 205 11.02 -8.36 -21.58
CA GLU A 205 9.98 -9.41 -21.64
C GLU A 205 10.00 -10.31 -20.39
N LYS A 206 11.20 -10.69 -19.92
CA LYS A 206 11.35 -11.47 -18.69
C LYS A 206 10.93 -10.69 -17.44
N GLU A 207 11.21 -9.39 -17.37
CA GLU A 207 10.79 -8.51 -16.28
C GLU A 207 9.25 -8.39 -16.27
N ALA A 208 8.63 -8.10 -17.42
CA ALA A 208 7.18 -8.06 -17.54
C ALA A 208 6.50 -9.39 -17.17
N THR A 209 7.13 -10.53 -17.49
CA THR A 209 6.63 -11.85 -17.09
C THR A 209 6.71 -12.08 -15.59
N ARG A 210 7.75 -11.57 -14.93
CA ARG A 210 7.88 -11.68 -13.47
C ARG A 210 6.82 -10.86 -12.73
N ASP A 211 6.50 -9.69 -13.24
CA ASP A 211 5.52 -8.78 -12.62
C ASP A 211 4.07 -9.30 -12.74
N MET A 212 3.84 -10.36 -13.50
CA MET A 212 2.54 -11.06 -13.60
C MET A 212 2.35 -12.17 -12.54
N ILE A 213 3.42 -12.59 -11.86
CA ILE A 213 3.39 -13.68 -10.86
C ILE A 213 3.18 -13.13 -9.46
#